data_e42907ea4298e9357c3a82b9bfc8e94d
#
_entry.id   e42907ea4298e9357c3a82b9bfc8e94d
#
_cell.length_a   1.000
_cell.length_b   1.000
_cell.length_c   1.000
_cell.angle_alpha   90.00
_cell.angle_beta   90.00
_cell.angle_gamma   90.00
#
_symmetry.space_group_name_H-M   'P 1'
#
loop_
_entity.id
_entity.type
_entity.pdbx_description
1 polymer ?
#
loop_
_entity_poly.entity_id
_entity_poly.type
_entity_poly.pdbx_seq_one_letter_code
_entity_poly.pdbx_strand_id
1 'polypeptide(L)' 'MKIKLKIIGPFIYEAGFSEKEVELEKPITAGQLLSRINIQENRPKIMTRNGKAISPQEELEDGDRIAICPIYSGG' A
#
# COMPACT_ATOMS: atom_id res chain seq x y z
N MET A 1 -7.42 -3.22 14.21
CA MET A 1 -6.06 -2.71 14.00
C MET A 1 -6.07 -1.56 13.02
N LYS A 2 -5.16 -0.64 13.19
CA LYS A 2 -5.07 0.54 12.33
C LYS A 2 -3.73 0.60 11.63
N ILE A 3 -3.76 0.99 10.36
CA ILE A 3 -2.54 1.23 9.60
C ILE A 3 -2.62 2.63 8.98
N LYS A 4 -1.46 3.23 8.74
CA LYS A 4 -1.38 4.50 8.03
C LYS A 4 -0.94 4.20 6.61
N LEU A 5 -1.66 4.73 5.64
CA LEU A 5 -1.43 4.46 4.24
C LEU A 5 -1.07 5.74 3.51
N LYS A 6 0.02 5.70 2.76
CA LYS A 6 0.46 6.81 1.93
C LYS A 6 0.60 6.34 0.49
N ILE A 7 -0.01 7.07 -0.42
CA ILE A 7 0.03 6.77 -1.85
C ILE A 7 0.87 7.84 -2.54
N ILE A 8 1.76 7.42 -3.42
CA ILE A 8 2.68 8.31 -4.11
C ILE A 8 2.48 8.20 -5.62
N GLY A 9 2.51 9.34 -6.29
CA GLY A 9 2.46 9.40 -7.75
C GLY A 9 1.08 9.11 -8.33
N PRO A 10 1.02 8.56 -9.55
CA PRO A 10 -0.25 8.38 -10.25
C PRO A 10 -1.23 7.44 -9.56
N PHE A 11 -0.78 6.61 -8.63
CA PHE A 11 -1.70 5.74 -7.88
C PHE A 11 -2.71 6.53 -7.03
N ILE A 12 -2.43 7.80 -6.76
CA ILE A 12 -3.37 8.66 -6.04
C ILE A 12 -4.71 8.74 -6.78
N TYR A 13 -4.66 8.79 -8.09
CA TYR A 13 -5.89 8.89 -8.90
C TYR A 13 -6.73 7.62 -8.82
N GLU A 14 -6.09 6.47 -8.74
CA GLU A 14 -6.80 5.19 -8.65
C GLU A 14 -7.37 4.96 -7.26
N ALA A 15 -6.59 5.29 -6.24
CA ALA A 15 -7.03 5.11 -4.86
C ALA A 15 -8.02 6.19 -4.41
N GLY A 16 -7.92 7.38 -4.99
CA GLY A 16 -8.79 8.49 -4.62
C GLY A 16 -8.31 9.30 -3.41
N PHE A 17 -7.10 9.04 -2.93
CA PHE A 17 -6.54 9.78 -1.79
C PHE A 17 -5.01 9.65 -1.79
N SER A 18 -4.34 10.53 -1.06
CA SER A 18 -2.88 10.46 -0.90
C SER A 18 -2.45 9.91 0.45
N GLU A 19 -3.22 10.18 1.49
CA GLU A 19 -2.96 9.66 2.83
C GLU A 19 -4.26 9.29 3.48
N LYS A 20 -4.25 8.17 4.23
CA LYS A 20 -5.44 7.72 4.92
C LYS A 20 -5.08 6.79 6.06
N GLU A 21 -5.80 6.88 7.16
CA GLU A 21 -5.74 5.89 8.21
C GLU A 21 -6.81 4.85 7.91
N VAL A 22 -6.42 3.59 7.87
CA VAL A 22 -7.32 2.49 7.55
C VAL A 22 -7.49 1.61 8.77
N GLU A 23 -8.74 1.37 9.14
CA GLU A 23 -9.05 0.46 10.24
C GLU A 23 -9.42 -0.91 9.68
N LEU A 24 -8.80 -1.95 10.23
CA LEU A 24 -9.00 -3.32 9.78
C LEU A 24 -9.49 -4.16 10.94
N GLU A 25 -10.49 -5.01 10.68
CA GLU A 25 -11.04 -5.90 11.69
C GLU A 25 -10.10 -7.06 12.01
N LYS A 26 -9.33 -7.47 11.03
CA LYS A 26 -8.38 -8.57 11.17
C LYS A 26 -7.16 -8.31 10.29
N PRO A 27 -6.03 -8.98 10.57
CA PRO A 27 -4.84 -8.82 9.73
C PRO A 27 -5.12 -9.23 8.28
N ILE A 28 -4.55 -8.46 7.36
CA ILE A 28 -4.60 -8.77 5.93
C ILE A 28 -3.19 -8.67 5.37
N THR A 29 -2.98 -9.24 4.19
CA THR A 29 -1.71 -9.10 3.49
C THR A 29 -1.65 -7.77 2.76
N ALA A 30 -0.42 -7.38 2.37
CA ALA A 30 -0.23 -6.18 1.58
C ALA A 30 -0.99 -6.26 0.25
N GLY A 31 -1.02 -7.44 -0.37
CA GLY A 31 -1.77 -7.63 -1.61
C GLY A 31 -3.28 -7.45 -1.43
N GLN A 32 -3.81 -7.93 -0.31
CA GLN A 32 -5.23 -7.73 0.00
C GLN A 32 -5.55 -6.25 0.23
N LEU A 33 -4.62 -5.52 0.80
CA LEU A 33 -4.78 -4.07 0.96
C LEU A 33 -4.87 -3.38 -0.40
N LEU A 34 -4.02 -3.75 -1.34
CA LEU A 34 -4.08 -3.19 -2.69
C LEU A 34 -5.45 -3.37 -3.33
N SER A 35 -6.04 -4.56 -3.17
CA SER A 35 -7.37 -4.82 -3.70
C SER A 35 -8.42 -3.90 -3.10
N ARG A 36 -8.31 -3.60 -1.82
CA ARG A 36 -9.26 -2.73 -1.14
C ARG A 36 -9.22 -1.29 -1.61
N ILE A 37 -8.07 -0.85 -2.10
CA ILE A 37 -7.89 0.53 -2.54
C ILE A 37 -7.85 0.67 -4.05
N ASN A 38 -8.26 -0.36 -4.77
CA ASN A 38 -8.39 -0.35 -6.24
C ASN A 38 -7.09 -0.17 -7.01
N ILE A 39 -5.98 -0.59 -6.44
CA ILE A 39 -4.71 -0.62 -7.15
C ILE A 39 -4.47 -2.04 -7.63
N GLN A 40 -4.30 -2.21 -8.92
CA GLN A 40 -4.08 -3.52 -9.51
C GLN A 40 -2.74 -4.08 -9.08
N GLU A 41 -2.75 -5.35 -8.65
CA GLU A 41 -1.55 -5.99 -8.14
C GLU A 41 -0.46 -6.14 -9.20
N ASN A 42 -0.85 -6.30 -10.48
CA ASN A 42 0.09 -6.50 -11.57
C ASN A 42 0.79 -5.22 -12.05
N ARG A 43 0.41 -4.06 -11.53
CA ARG A 43 1.10 -2.81 -11.89
C ARG A 43 2.41 -2.71 -11.13
N PRO A 44 3.51 -2.33 -11.82
CA PRO A 44 4.81 -2.18 -11.14
C PRO A 44 4.73 -1.16 -10.01
N LYS A 45 5.12 -1.59 -8.83
CA LYS A 45 5.07 -0.73 -7.65
C LYS A 45 6.01 -1.26 -6.57
N ILE A 46 6.39 -0.37 -5.68
CA ILE A 46 7.12 -0.72 -4.47
C ILE A 46 6.22 -0.42 -3.30
N MET A 47 6.03 -1.41 -2.44
CA MET A 47 5.35 -1.20 -1.16
C MET A 47 6.39 -1.21 -0.06
N THR A 48 6.28 -0.28 0.86
CA THR A 48 7.16 -0.26 2.03
C THR A 48 6.34 -0.31 3.31
N ARG A 49 6.93 -0.93 4.32
CA ARG A 49 6.40 -0.92 5.68
C ARG A 49 7.44 -0.26 6.57
N ASN A 50 7.07 0.86 7.17
CA ASN A 50 7.98 1.60 8.06
C ASN A 50 9.35 1.85 7.39
N GLY A 51 9.31 2.17 6.10
CA GLY A 51 10.50 2.49 5.32
C GLY A 51 11.23 1.32 4.68
N LYS A 52 10.76 0.09 4.88
CA LYS A 52 11.39 -1.10 4.30
C LYS A 52 10.49 -1.76 3.28
N ALA A 53 11.06 -2.18 2.15
CA ALA A 53 10.29 -2.84 1.10
C ALA A 53 9.70 -4.16 1.60
N ILE A 54 8.46 -4.42 1.21
CA ILE A 54 7.76 -5.65 1.56
C ILE A 54 7.15 -6.29 0.32
N SER A 55 6.83 -7.58 0.43
CA SER A 55 6.16 -8.30 -0.64
C SER A 55 4.64 -8.30 -0.41
N PRO A 56 3.84 -8.54 -1.47
CA PRO A 56 2.39 -8.62 -1.31
C PRO A 56 1.90 -9.73 -0.38
N GLN A 57 2.70 -10.75 -0.14
CA GLN A 57 2.33 -11.86 0.72
C GLN A 57 2.49 -11.58 2.21
N GLU A 58 3.19 -10.50 2.56
CA GLU A 58 3.41 -10.20 3.96
C GLU A 58 2.18 -9.65 4.64
N GLU A 59 1.91 -10.13 5.85
CA GLU A 59 0.79 -9.65 6.64
C GLU A 59 1.12 -8.32 7.29
N LEU A 60 0.14 -7.45 7.31
CA LEU A 60 0.27 -6.14 7.94
C LEU A 60 -0.04 -6.25 9.43
N GLU A 61 0.55 -5.37 10.21
CA GLU A 61 0.38 -5.34 11.66
C GLU A 61 -0.16 -3.99 12.12
N ASP A 62 -0.75 -3.98 13.30
CA ASP A 62 -1.27 -2.74 13.88
C ASP A 62 -0.17 -1.71 14.01
N GLY A 63 -0.47 -0.49 13.61
CA GLY A 63 0.48 0.61 13.68
C GLY A 63 1.41 0.72 12.48
N ASP A 64 1.32 -0.19 11.51
CA ASP A 64 2.18 -0.13 10.33
C ASP A 64 1.96 1.13 9.52
N ARG A 65 3.05 1.65 8.96
CA ARG A 65 3.02 2.73 7.98
C ARG A 65 3.36 2.15 6.63
N ILE A 66 2.37 2.09 5.76
CA ILE A 66 2.51 1.49 4.44
C ILE A 66 2.56 2.60 3.40
N ALA A 67 3.58 2.58 2.56
CA ALA A 67 3.68 3.49 1.42
C ALA A 67 3.64 2.69 0.13
N ILE A 68 2.95 3.21 -0.87
CA ILE A 68 2.86 2.60 -2.19
C ILE A 68 3.42 3.59 -3.20
N CYS A 69 4.50 3.19 -3.87
CA CYS A 69 5.22 4.05 -4.81
C CYS A 69 5.26 3.39 -6.18
N PRO A 70 5.15 4.18 -7.24
CA PRO A 70 5.34 3.62 -8.58
C PRO A 70 6.81 3.32 -8.83
N ILE A 71 7.05 2.36 -9.73
CA ILE A 71 8.39 2.13 -10.26
C ILE A 71 8.45 2.85 -11.59
N TYR A 72 9.38 3.77 -11.72
CA TYR A 72 9.62 4.43 -12.99
C TYR A 72 10.69 3.63 -13.72
N SER A 73 10.32 3.10 -14.88
CA SER A 73 11.30 2.42 -15.73
C SER A 73 12.31 3.48 -16.15
N GLY A 74 13.52 3.27 -15.77
CA GLY A 74 14.57 4.22 -15.86
C GLY A 74 14.78 4.84 -17.21
N GLY A 75 14.51 5.83 -17.22
CA GLY A 75 14.85 6.53 -18.35
C GLY A 75 15.88 7.54 -18.08
#